data_bf83dfd0c261afce874f2ffda0469b65
#
_entry.id   bf83dfd0c261afce874f2ffda0469b65
#
_cell.length_a   1.000
_cell.length_b   1.000
_cell.length_c   1.000
_cell.angle_alpha   90.00
_cell.angle_beta   90.00
_cell.angle_gamma   90.00
#
_symmetry.space_group_name_H-M   'P 1'
#
loop_
_entity.id
_entity.type
_entity.pdbx_description
1 polymer ?
#
loop_
_entity_poly.entity_id
_entity_poly.type
_entity_poly.pdbx_seq_one_letter_code
_entity_poly.pdbx_strand_id
1 'polypeptide(L)'
;MTKASNSPSTALVTGGCGFIGSHVALYLQKQNIRVVVLDDLSGGTIANLPKNVTFIEGSITDAALIDQLFEDYKFDHVFHLASYAAENLSHYIRRFNYETNLIGSINLINSSIRSGNVKRFVFTSSIAVYGSISPPMDENHPAIPEDPYGIAKLAIEQDLVAANSLFGLEYTIFRPHNVYGINQNLRDPYRNVIGIFMRQLLNNEPMTIFGDGLQTRAFTYIDDIAPIIAESINVPDTVNQVFNIGSETFSTVKEISTLVSSALDRPYDAIHLKERTETTHAYCSHDKLKQVFDLDKPTPLETGIKKMGDWAKQLPFQSPTPFTNIEIKFGGPESWNLDS
;
A
#
# COMPACT_ATOMS: atom_id res chain seq x y z
N MET A 1 -35.28 -23.85 -0.40
CA MET A 1 -33.90 -24.17 -0.05
C MET A 1 -33.10 -24.18 -1.33
N THR A 2 -32.55 -23.03 -1.72
CA THR A 2 -31.64 -22.89 -2.87
C THR A 2 -30.33 -23.55 -2.50
N LYS A 3 -29.90 -24.54 -3.28
CA LYS A 3 -28.55 -25.12 -3.16
C LYS A 3 -27.54 -23.99 -3.32
N ALA A 4 -26.78 -23.70 -2.26
CA ALA A 4 -25.60 -22.85 -2.38
C ALA A 4 -24.73 -23.42 -3.51
N SER A 5 -24.41 -22.61 -4.51
CA SER A 5 -23.50 -22.99 -5.58
C SER A 5 -22.15 -23.29 -4.96
N ASN A 6 -21.65 -24.51 -5.14
CA ASN A 6 -20.36 -24.98 -4.62
C ASN A 6 -19.16 -24.39 -5.38
N SER A 7 -19.34 -23.29 -6.09
CA SER A 7 -18.24 -22.60 -6.79
C SER A 7 -17.47 -21.72 -5.82
N PRO A 8 -16.14 -21.74 -5.83
CA PRO A 8 -15.35 -20.87 -4.98
C PRO A 8 -15.67 -19.40 -5.29
N SER A 9 -15.67 -18.55 -4.25
CA SER A 9 -15.83 -17.11 -4.38
C SER A 9 -14.72 -16.53 -5.27
N THR A 10 -15.06 -15.53 -6.06
CA THR A 10 -14.10 -14.89 -6.99
C THR A 10 -13.78 -13.47 -6.51
N ALA A 11 -12.49 -13.16 -6.37
CA ALA A 11 -12.02 -11.84 -5.99
C ALA A 11 -11.19 -11.19 -7.10
N LEU A 12 -11.45 -9.90 -7.34
CA LEU A 12 -10.54 -9.02 -8.07
C LEU A 12 -9.53 -8.42 -7.11
N VAL A 13 -8.25 -8.53 -7.42
CA VAL A 13 -7.16 -7.85 -6.71
C VAL A 13 -6.50 -6.89 -7.69
N THR A 14 -6.73 -5.58 -7.53
CA THR A 14 -6.05 -4.57 -8.34
C THR A 14 -4.70 -4.21 -7.69
N GLY A 15 -3.68 -3.97 -8.51
CA GLY A 15 -2.30 -3.80 -8.02
C GLY A 15 -1.69 -5.08 -7.48
N GLY A 16 -2.17 -6.26 -7.96
CA GLY A 16 -1.77 -7.56 -7.43
C GLY A 16 -0.36 -8.01 -7.84
N CYS A 17 0.28 -7.38 -8.82
CA CYS A 17 1.71 -7.56 -9.12
C CYS A 17 2.60 -6.66 -8.25
N GLY A 18 2.01 -5.71 -7.52
CA GLY A 18 2.67 -4.83 -6.59
C GLY A 18 2.99 -5.50 -5.26
N PHE A 19 3.55 -4.71 -4.34
CA PHE A 19 4.03 -5.17 -3.04
C PHE A 19 2.89 -5.76 -2.17
N ILE A 20 1.96 -4.93 -1.70
CA ILE A 20 0.89 -5.39 -0.79
C ILE A 20 -0.07 -6.33 -1.53
N GLY A 21 -0.42 -6.01 -2.78
CA GLY A 21 -1.37 -6.77 -3.58
C GLY A 21 -0.98 -8.21 -3.82
N SER A 22 0.31 -8.49 -4.07
CA SER A 22 0.80 -9.86 -4.27
C SER A 22 0.67 -10.73 -3.02
N HIS A 23 0.88 -10.15 -1.84
CA HIS A 23 0.68 -10.85 -0.57
C HIS A 23 -0.81 -11.09 -0.28
N VAL A 24 -1.67 -10.09 -0.49
CA VAL A 24 -3.13 -10.26 -0.34
C VAL A 24 -3.64 -11.34 -1.28
N ALA A 25 -3.22 -11.33 -2.56
CA ALA A 25 -3.57 -12.37 -3.53
C ALA A 25 -3.15 -13.78 -3.06
N LEU A 26 -1.96 -13.91 -2.46
CA LEU A 26 -1.47 -15.17 -1.89
C LEU A 26 -2.34 -15.66 -0.73
N TYR A 27 -2.73 -14.76 0.19
CA TYR A 27 -3.56 -15.14 1.34
C TYR A 27 -5.00 -15.47 0.93
N LEU A 28 -5.57 -14.78 -0.06
CA LEU A 28 -6.87 -15.14 -0.65
C LEU A 28 -6.87 -16.53 -1.28
N GLN A 29 -5.80 -16.89 -2.00
CA GLN A 29 -5.65 -18.25 -2.53
C GLN A 29 -5.61 -19.31 -1.43
N LYS A 30 -4.92 -19.04 -0.31
CA LYS A 30 -4.90 -19.96 0.85
C LYS A 30 -6.29 -20.19 1.45
N GLN A 31 -7.20 -19.24 1.24
CA GLN A 31 -8.62 -19.34 1.64
C GLN A 31 -9.51 -19.98 0.56
N ASN A 32 -8.94 -20.59 -0.49
CA ASN A 32 -9.63 -21.17 -1.63
C ASN A 32 -10.51 -20.18 -2.41
N ILE A 33 -10.15 -18.91 -2.44
CA ILE A 33 -10.78 -17.88 -3.27
C ILE A 33 -10.11 -17.90 -4.65
N ARG A 34 -10.92 -17.86 -5.70
CA ARG A 34 -10.42 -17.68 -7.07
C ARG A 34 -9.97 -16.22 -7.23
N VAL A 35 -8.68 -16.00 -7.48
CA VAL A 35 -8.11 -14.67 -7.60
C VAL A 35 -7.90 -14.28 -9.06
N VAL A 36 -8.42 -13.13 -9.45
CA VAL A 36 -8.12 -12.42 -10.69
C VAL A 36 -7.34 -11.16 -10.33
N VAL A 37 -6.16 -10.99 -10.90
CA VAL A 37 -5.28 -9.84 -10.68
C VAL A 37 -5.37 -8.91 -11.89
N LEU A 38 -5.59 -7.63 -11.63
CA LEU A 38 -5.45 -6.54 -12.59
C LEU A 38 -4.27 -5.66 -12.18
N ASP A 39 -3.30 -5.47 -13.08
CA ASP A 39 -2.12 -4.63 -12.83
C ASP A 39 -1.55 -4.12 -14.14
N ASP A 40 -1.12 -2.88 -14.21
CA ASP A 40 -0.51 -2.26 -15.39
C ASP A 40 1.03 -2.38 -15.42
N LEU A 41 1.59 -3.07 -14.42
CA LEU A 41 3.02 -3.30 -14.23
C LEU A 41 3.87 -2.02 -14.06
N SER A 42 3.24 -0.87 -13.82
CA SER A 42 3.94 0.41 -13.61
C SER A 42 4.78 0.43 -12.34
N GLY A 43 4.38 -0.32 -11.32
CA GLY A 43 5.08 -0.41 -10.03
C GLY A 43 5.33 -1.82 -9.53
N GLY A 44 4.74 -2.82 -10.17
CA GLY A 44 4.82 -4.24 -9.84
C GLY A 44 5.57 -5.07 -10.86
N THR A 45 5.64 -6.37 -10.60
CA THR A 45 6.22 -7.35 -11.54
C THR A 45 5.44 -8.66 -11.47
N ILE A 46 5.27 -9.32 -12.62
CA ILE A 46 4.61 -10.64 -12.72
C ILE A 46 5.30 -11.68 -11.82
N ALA A 47 6.60 -11.53 -11.56
CA ALA A 47 7.35 -12.42 -10.68
C ALA A 47 6.84 -12.42 -9.22
N ASN A 48 6.12 -11.39 -8.78
CA ASN A 48 5.53 -11.31 -7.45
C ASN A 48 4.23 -12.13 -7.33
N LEU A 49 3.62 -12.53 -8.45
CA LEU A 49 2.32 -13.21 -8.45
C LEU A 49 2.42 -14.61 -7.84
N PRO A 50 1.47 -14.97 -6.97
CA PRO A 50 1.33 -16.36 -6.56
C PRO A 50 0.96 -17.24 -7.77
N LYS A 51 1.32 -18.51 -7.66
CA LYS A 51 0.95 -19.50 -8.72
C LYS A 51 -0.58 -19.64 -8.79
N ASN A 52 -1.09 -19.94 -9.99
CA ASN A 52 -2.51 -20.22 -10.25
C ASN A 52 -3.47 -19.04 -9.98
N VAL A 53 -3.02 -17.79 -10.13
CA VAL A 53 -3.91 -16.63 -10.28
C VAL A 53 -4.16 -16.36 -11.76
N THR A 54 -5.32 -15.80 -12.10
CA THR A 54 -5.56 -15.24 -13.43
C THR A 54 -4.99 -13.82 -13.45
N PHE A 55 -4.06 -13.53 -14.35
CA PHE A 55 -3.47 -12.22 -14.53
C PHE A 55 -4.04 -11.52 -15.75
N ILE A 56 -4.44 -10.28 -15.59
CA ILE A 56 -4.89 -9.35 -16.63
C ILE A 56 -3.97 -8.14 -16.59
N GLU A 57 -3.27 -7.87 -17.67
CA GLU A 57 -2.49 -6.64 -17.81
C GLU A 57 -3.40 -5.49 -18.23
N GLY A 58 -3.45 -4.43 -17.43
CA GLY A 58 -4.26 -3.26 -17.71
C GLY A 58 -4.37 -2.30 -16.54
N SER A 59 -4.82 -1.09 -16.84
CA SER A 59 -4.94 -0.02 -15.86
C SER A 59 -6.36 0.10 -15.31
N ILE A 60 -6.48 0.45 -14.03
CA ILE A 60 -7.76 0.81 -13.39
C ILE A 60 -8.36 2.10 -13.99
N THR A 61 -7.59 2.87 -14.75
CA THR A 61 -8.07 4.07 -15.46
C THR A 61 -8.81 3.75 -16.75
N ASP A 62 -8.69 2.51 -17.25
CA ASP A 62 -9.45 2.02 -18.41
C ASP A 62 -10.84 1.53 -17.97
N ALA A 63 -11.82 2.43 -18.00
CA ALA A 63 -13.19 2.14 -17.58
C ALA A 63 -13.83 1.02 -18.40
N ALA A 64 -13.52 0.91 -19.70
CA ALA A 64 -14.09 -0.13 -20.57
C ALA A 64 -13.55 -1.52 -20.21
N LEU A 65 -12.25 -1.61 -19.96
CA LEU A 65 -11.63 -2.85 -19.45
C LEU A 65 -12.23 -3.27 -18.11
N ILE A 66 -12.39 -2.32 -17.18
CA ILE A 66 -12.99 -2.61 -15.85
C ILE A 66 -14.42 -3.16 -16.04
N ASP A 67 -15.26 -2.53 -16.83
CA ASP A 67 -16.63 -2.98 -17.09
C ASP A 67 -16.65 -4.40 -17.65
N GLN A 68 -15.79 -4.68 -18.65
CA GLN A 68 -15.68 -6.00 -19.26
C GLN A 68 -15.27 -7.08 -18.24
N LEU A 69 -14.32 -6.76 -17.34
CA LEU A 69 -13.88 -7.69 -16.30
C LEU A 69 -15.02 -8.04 -15.33
N PHE A 70 -15.85 -7.08 -14.94
CA PHE A 70 -16.98 -7.33 -14.06
C PHE A 70 -18.07 -8.17 -14.75
N GLU A 71 -18.27 -8.00 -16.06
CA GLU A 71 -19.17 -8.85 -16.85
C GLU A 71 -18.68 -10.29 -16.96
N ASP A 72 -17.37 -10.48 -17.21
CA ASP A 72 -16.78 -11.79 -17.46
C ASP A 72 -16.63 -12.64 -16.19
N TYR A 73 -16.21 -12.02 -15.09
CA TYR A 73 -15.83 -12.74 -13.87
C TYR A 73 -16.89 -12.71 -12.76
N LYS A 74 -17.81 -11.74 -12.75
CA LYS A 74 -18.87 -11.59 -11.74
C LYS A 74 -18.32 -11.67 -10.32
N PHE A 75 -17.39 -10.77 -10.00
CA PHE A 75 -16.66 -10.76 -8.74
C PHE A 75 -17.58 -10.71 -7.52
N ASP A 76 -17.31 -11.58 -6.53
CA ASP A 76 -17.91 -11.53 -5.20
C ASP A 76 -17.23 -10.49 -4.31
N HIS A 77 -15.92 -10.25 -4.51
CA HIS A 77 -15.12 -9.34 -3.71
C HIS A 77 -14.16 -8.54 -4.58
N VAL A 78 -13.93 -7.29 -4.18
CA VAL A 78 -12.90 -6.43 -4.78
C VAL A 78 -11.90 -6.05 -3.70
N PHE A 79 -10.63 -6.33 -3.92
CA PHE A 79 -9.50 -5.86 -3.13
C PHE A 79 -8.77 -4.79 -3.94
N HIS A 80 -9.04 -3.54 -3.61
CA HIS A 80 -8.47 -2.41 -4.34
C HIS A 80 -7.20 -1.91 -3.68
N LEU A 81 -6.03 -2.36 -4.25
CA LEU A 81 -4.70 -2.03 -3.78
C LEU A 81 -3.87 -1.28 -4.83
N ALA A 82 -4.36 -1.20 -6.09
CA ALA A 82 -3.71 -0.39 -7.12
C ALA A 82 -3.65 1.07 -6.69
N SER A 83 -2.46 1.63 -6.63
CA SER A 83 -2.23 3.03 -6.25
C SER A 83 -0.78 3.41 -6.51
N TYR A 84 -0.54 4.63 -6.93
CA TYR A 84 0.79 5.22 -6.85
C TYR A 84 0.94 5.93 -5.51
N ALA A 85 1.56 5.24 -4.55
CA ALA A 85 1.69 5.68 -3.16
C ALA A 85 3.01 6.44 -2.94
N ALA A 86 3.04 7.72 -3.26
CA ALA A 86 4.20 8.59 -3.11
C ALA A 86 3.75 9.97 -2.61
N GLU A 87 3.50 10.09 -1.29
CA GLU A 87 2.96 11.29 -0.63
C GLU A 87 3.68 12.57 -1.09
N ASN A 88 4.98 12.69 -0.83
CA ASN A 88 5.75 13.89 -1.18
C ASN A 88 5.78 14.17 -2.69
N LEU A 89 5.92 13.14 -3.53
CA LEU A 89 5.94 13.30 -4.97
C LEU A 89 4.57 13.71 -5.53
N SER A 90 3.47 13.36 -4.86
CA SER A 90 2.12 13.68 -5.32
C SER A 90 1.87 15.16 -5.57
N HIS A 91 2.58 16.06 -4.88
CA HIS A 91 2.57 17.50 -5.12
C HIS A 91 3.02 17.88 -6.53
N TYR A 92 3.91 17.09 -7.13
CA TYR A 92 4.59 17.36 -8.40
C TYR A 92 4.00 16.60 -9.58
N ILE A 93 3.07 15.67 -9.31
CA ILE A 93 2.40 14.80 -10.28
C ILE A 93 0.88 14.77 -10.05
N ARG A 94 0.29 15.93 -9.78
CA ARG A 94 -1.10 16.07 -9.28
C ARG A 94 -2.13 15.42 -10.19
N ARG A 95 -2.08 15.67 -11.50
CA ARG A 95 -3.02 15.08 -12.47
C ARG A 95 -2.88 13.58 -12.50
N PHE A 96 -1.68 13.07 -12.69
CA PHE A 96 -1.41 11.63 -12.66
C PHE A 96 -1.91 10.99 -11.35
N ASN A 97 -1.64 11.64 -10.21
CA ASN A 97 -2.08 11.16 -8.90
C ASN A 97 -3.61 11.05 -8.84
N TYR A 98 -4.35 12.07 -9.27
CA TYR A 98 -5.82 12.03 -9.24
C TYR A 98 -6.40 11.09 -10.31
N GLU A 99 -5.84 11.03 -11.50
CA GLU A 99 -6.27 10.10 -12.54
C GLU A 99 -6.12 8.64 -12.06
N THR A 100 -4.98 8.28 -11.48
CA THR A 100 -4.73 6.92 -11.01
C THR A 100 -5.45 6.64 -9.70
N ASN A 101 -5.21 7.45 -8.65
CA ASN A 101 -5.66 7.11 -7.30
C ASN A 101 -7.12 7.47 -7.03
N LEU A 102 -7.73 8.42 -7.76
CA LEU A 102 -9.11 8.82 -7.57
C LEU A 102 -9.99 8.29 -8.70
N ILE A 103 -9.76 8.69 -9.95
CA ILE A 103 -10.63 8.31 -11.07
C ILE A 103 -10.59 6.80 -11.32
N GLY A 104 -9.40 6.18 -11.27
CA GLY A 104 -9.28 4.73 -11.38
C GLY A 104 -10.07 3.99 -10.29
N SER A 105 -10.09 4.52 -9.05
CA SER A 105 -10.89 3.94 -7.96
C SER A 105 -12.39 4.09 -8.21
N ILE A 106 -12.85 5.24 -8.73
CA ILE A 106 -14.26 5.47 -9.08
C ILE A 106 -14.73 4.49 -10.16
N ASN A 107 -13.89 4.15 -11.15
CA ASN A 107 -14.24 3.15 -12.15
C ASN A 107 -14.59 1.80 -11.51
N LEU A 108 -13.78 1.36 -10.53
CA LEU A 108 -14.01 0.11 -9.80
C LEU A 108 -15.29 0.16 -8.94
N ILE A 109 -15.53 1.27 -8.23
CA ILE A 109 -16.72 1.47 -7.40
C ILE A 109 -17.98 1.44 -8.29
N ASN A 110 -17.98 2.17 -9.41
CA ASN A 110 -19.10 2.19 -10.34
C ASN A 110 -19.41 0.80 -10.90
N SER A 111 -18.39 0.03 -11.32
CA SER A 111 -18.60 -1.30 -11.86
C SER A 111 -19.00 -2.30 -10.77
N SER A 112 -18.52 -2.13 -9.52
CA SER A 112 -18.98 -2.91 -8.37
C SER A 112 -20.49 -2.70 -8.13
N ILE A 113 -20.94 -1.46 -8.13
CA ILE A 113 -22.36 -1.12 -7.95
C ILE A 113 -23.21 -1.68 -9.10
N ARG A 114 -22.81 -1.40 -10.35
CA ARG A 114 -23.55 -1.85 -11.55
C ARG A 114 -23.66 -3.37 -11.65
N SER A 115 -22.63 -4.10 -11.24
CA SER A 115 -22.63 -5.57 -11.28
C SER A 115 -23.64 -6.19 -10.31
N GLY A 116 -23.90 -5.54 -9.19
CA GLY A 116 -24.78 -6.05 -8.13
C GLY A 116 -24.31 -7.35 -7.46
N ASN A 117 -23.11 -7.85 -7.80
CA ASN A 117 -22.57 -9.12 -7.27
C ASN A 117 -21.58 -8.91 -6.13
N VAL A 118 -20.94 -7.73 -6.04
CA VAL A 118 -19.87 -7.46 -5.07
C VAL A 118 -20.44 -7.39 -3.66
N LYS A 119 -20.06 -8.37 -2.83
CA LYS A 119 -20.44 -8.49 -1.43
C LYS A 119 -19.57 -7.63 -0.51
N ARG A 120 -18.32 -7.40 -0.89
CA ARG A 120 -17.39 -6.58 -0.13
C ARG A 120 -16.38 -5.89 -1.05
N PHE A 121 -16.26 -4.57 -0.89
CA PHE A 121 -15.19 -3.75 -1.47
C PHE A 121 -14.15 -3.43 -0.40
N VAL A 122 -12.99 -4.06 -0.46
CA VAL A 122 -11.88 -3.83 0.49
C VAL A 122 -10.93 -2.81 -0.12
N PHE A 123 -10.76 -1.69 0.56
CA PHE A 123 -9.93 -0.58 0.09
C PHE A 123 -8.72 -0.35 1.00
N THR A 124 -7.55 -0.27 0.39
CA THR A 124 -6.33 0.14 1.08
C THR A 124 -6.13 1.64 0.92
N SER A 125 -6.51 2.36 1.95
CA SER A 125 -6.28 3.80 2.12
C SER A 125 -4.85 4.07 2.65
N SER A 126 -4.64 5.06 3.49
CA SER A 126 -3.35 5.41 4.11
C SER A 126 -3.55 6.27 5.35
N ILE A 127 -2.58 6.25 6.27
CA ILE A 127 -2.53 7.26 7.36
C ILE A 127 -2.29 8.68 6.84
N ALA A 128 -1.88 8.86 5.59
CA ALA A 128 -1.76 10.18 4.96
C ALA A 128 -3.07 10.99 4.98
N VAL A 129 -4.22 10.33 5.17
CA VAL A 129 -5.52 10.99 5.32
C VAL A 129 -5.60 11.87 6.58
N TYR A 130 -4.77 11.61 7.59
CA TYR A 130 -4.79 12.39 8.83
C TYR A 130 -4.04 13.72 8.75
N GLY A 131 -3.05 13.85 7.84
CA GLY A 131 -2.17 15.02 7.80
C GLY A 131 -1.30 15.14 9.06
N SER A 132 -1.00 16.35 9.49
CA SER A 132 -0.11 16.66 10.63
C SER A 132 -0.84 16.69 11.98
N ILE A 133 -1.58 15.64 12.31
CA ILE A 133 -2.24 15.49 13.61
C ILE A 133 -1.28 14.86 14.63
N SER A 134 -1.37 15.26 15.89
CA SER A 134 -0.55 14.68 16.95
C SER A 134 -0.88 13.20 17.18
N PRO A 135 0.12 12.30 17.19
CA PRO A 135 -0.08 10.89 17.46
C PRO A 135 -0.39 10.62 18.96
N PRO A 136 -0.96 9.43 19.30
CA PRO A 136 -1.43 8.39 18.37
C PRO A 136 -2.73 8.78 17.68
N MET A 137 -2.80 8.59 16.36
CA MET A 137 -4.03 8.82 15.61
C MET A 137 -4.93 7.57 15.69
N ASP A 138 -6.21 7.75 15.96
CA ASP A 138 -7.23 6.71 15.87
C ASP A 138 -8.23 7.02 14.75
N GLU A 139 -9.12 6.10 14.45
CA GLU A 139 -10.07 6.21 13.33
C GLU A 139 -11.15 7.31 13.53
N ASN A 140 -11.29 7.86 14.75
CA ASN A 140 -12.22 8.94 15.07
C ASN A 140 -11.57 10.32 14.90
N HIS A 141 -10.25 10.39 14.75
CA HIS A 141 -9.59 11.67 14.50
C HIS A 141 -10.04 12.27 13.16
N PRO A 142 -10.15 13.59 13.06
CA PRO A 142 -10.44 14.25 11.79
C PRO A 142 -9.43 13.88 10.74
N ALA A 143 -9.89 13.52 9.55
CA ALA A 143 -9.05 13.30 8.38
C ALA A 143 -8.85 14.63 7.65
N ILE A 144 -7.62 15.19 7.71
CA ILE A 144 -7.24 16.49 7.13
C ILE A 144 -5.94 16.32 6.34
N PRO A 145 -5.99 15.63 5.17
CA PRO A 145 -4.80 15.36 4.39
C PRO A 145 -4.15 16.64 3.85
N GLU A 146 -2.82 16.67 3.82
CA GLU A 146 -2.03 17.83 3.40
C GLU A 146 -1.39 17.67 2.03
N ASP A 147 -1.47 16.47 1.45
CA ASP A 147 -0.91 16.16 0.14
C ASP A 147 -1.95 15.56 -0.82
N PRO A 148 -1.77 15.67 -2.14
CA PRO A 148 -2.71 15.17 -3.15
C PRO A 148 -2.97 13.66 -3.06
N TYR A 149 -2.03 12.85 -2.59
CA TYR A 149 -2.22 11.42 -2.39
C TYR A 149 -3.21 11.16 -1.24
N GLY A 150 -2.98 11.76 -0.07
CA GLY A 150 -3.89 11.65 1.08
C GLY A 150 -5.29 12.19 0.76
N ILE A 151 -5.38 13.31 0.02
CA ILE A 151 -6.66 13.87 -0.45
C ILE A 151 -7.40 12.86 -1.33
N ALA A 152 -6.73 12.22 -2.29
CA ALA A 152 -7.35 11.21 -3.15
C ALA A 152 -7.83 10.00 -2.34
N LYS A 153 -7.02 9.51 -1.38
CA LYS A 153 -7.40 8.39 -0.52
C LYS A 153 -8.64 8.72 0.33
N LEU A 154 -8.67 9.90 0.97
CA LEU A 154 -9.82 10.34 1.76
C LEU A 154 -11.07 10.50 0.90
N ALA A 155 -10.96 11.05 -0.31
CA ALA A 155 -12.08 11.18 -1.22
C ALA A 155 -12.73 9.82 -1.54
N ILE A 156 -11.93 8.76 -1.73
CA ILE A 156 -12.45 7.41 -1.95
C ILE A 156 -13.10 6.83 -0.69
N GLU A 157 -12.54 7.07 0.50
CA GLU A 157 -13.20 6.65 1.74
C GLU A 157 -14.61 7.25 1.86
N GLN A 158 -14.73 8.55 1.58
CA GLN A 158 -16.02 9.25 1.61
C GLN A 158 -16.98 8.77 0.52
N ASP A 159 -16.47 8.47 -0.68
CA ASP A 159 -17.26 7.95 -1.78
C ASP A 159 -17.80 6.54 -1.49
N LEU A 160 -17.00 5.68 -0.86
CA LEU A 160 -17.47 4.35 -0.42
C LEU A 160 -18.58 4.45 0.62
N VAL A 161 -18.52 5.40 1.55
CA VAL A 161 -19.61 5.69 2.51
C VAL A 161 -20.88 6.11 1.76
N ALA A 162 -20.77 7.00 0.78
CA ALA A 162 -21.89 7.45 -0.05
C ALA A 162 -22.46 6.30 -0.90
N ALA A 163 -21.59 5.50 -1.53
CA ALA A 163 -21.97 4.32 -2.31
C ALA A 163 -22.69 3.27 -1.47
N ASN A 164 -22.25 3.03 -0.24
CA ASN A 164 -22.95 2.15 0.69
C ASN A 164 -24.34 2.70 1.04
N SER A 165 -24.42 3.99 1.40
CA SER A 165 -25.68 4.62 1.80
C SER A 165 -26.75 4.60 0.71
N LEU A 166 -26.36 4.78 -0.56
CA LEU A 166 -27.30 4.89 -1.66
C LEU A 166 -27.55 3.57 -2.39
N PHE A 167 -26.50 2.76 -2.55
CA PHE A 167 -26.54 1.55 -3.39
C PHE A 167 -26.30 0.25 -2.61
N GLY A 168 -25.97 0.35 -1.31
CA GLY A 168 -25.74 -0.83 -0.45
C GLY A 168 -24.41 -1.54 -0.71
N LEU A 169 -23.43 -0.90 -1.37
CA LEU A 169 -22.11 -1.49 -1.55
C LEU A 169 -21.38 -1.58 -0.21
N GLU A 170 -21.26 -2.78 0.36
CA GLU A 170 -20.52 -2.98 1.61
C GLU A 170 -19.02 -2.81 1.39
N TYR A 171 -18.35 -2.15 2.33
CA TYR A 171 -16.92 -1.90 2.25
C TYR A 171 -16.17 -2.25 3.54
N THR A 172 -14.85 -2.38 3.43
CA THR A 172 -13.90 -2.35 4.54
C THR A 172 -12.70 -1.52 4.11
N ILE A 173 -12.30 -0.55 4.93
CA ILE A 173 -11.19 0.36 4.63
C ILE A 173 -10.05 0.11 5.62
N PHE A 174 -8.84 -0.07 5.10
CA PHE A 174 -7.62 -0.15 5.91
C PHE A 174 -6.74 1.07 5.65
N ARG A 175 -6.20 1.67 6.72
CA ARG A 175 -5.20 2.75 6.70
C ARG A 175 -3.85 2.23 7.18
N PRO A 176 -3.05 1.60 6.30
CA PRO A 176 -1.73 1.12 6.65
C PRO A 176 -0.72 2.27 6.76
N HIS A 177 0.38 2.01 7.49
CA HIS A 177 1.50 2.94 7.57
C HIS A 177 2.85 2.23 7.45
N ASN A 178 3.78 2.85 6.72
CA ASN A 178 5.18 2.44 6.55
C ASN A 178 5.38 0.91 6.40
N VAL A 179 4.58 0.28 5.55
CA VAL A 179 4.67 -1.15 5.28
C VAL A 179 5.98 -1.46 4.55
N TYR A 180 6.69 -2.50 4.97
CA TYR A 180 7.92 -2.97 4.34
C TYR A 180 7.94 -4.50 4.26
N GLY A 181 8.76 -5.06 3.36
CA GLY A 181 8.91 -6.50 3.24
C GLY A 181 9.26 -6.98 1.84
N ILE A 182 9.19 -8.29 1.66
CA ILE A 182 9.45 -8.99 0.40
C ILE A 182 8.49 -8.47 -0.70
N ASN A 183 8.93 -8.43 -1.95
CA ASN A 183 8.22 -7.91 -3.12
C ASN A 183 8.07 -6.37 -3.16
N GLN A 184 8.66 -5.63 -2.22
CA GLN A 184 8.68 -4.17 -2.31
C GLN A 184 9.53 -3.72 -3.51
N ASN A 185 9.02 -2.74 -4.27
CA ASN A 185 9.77 -2.17 -5.40
C ASN A 185 10.95 -1.32 -4.88
N LEU A 186 12.16 -1.87 -4.92
CA LEU A 186 13.40 -1.20 -4.50
C LEU A 186 13.88 -0.14 -5.51
N ARG A 187 13.38 -0.17 -6.74
CA ARG A 187 13.80 0.75 -7.80
C ARG A 187 13.13 2.13 -7.71
N ASP A 188 12.00 2.21 -7.00
CA ASP A 188 11.28 3.47 -6.82
C ASP A 188 11.96 4.32 -5.72
N PRO A 189 12.54 5.50 -6.06
CA PRO A 189 13.28 6.33 -5.12
C PRO A 189 12.38 7.19 -4.20
N TYR A 190 11.06 7.14 -4.39
CA TYR A 190 10.10 7.98 -3.68
C TYR A 190 9.31 7.23 -2.59
N ARG A 191 9.67 5.97 -2.35
CA ARG A 191 8.95 5.09 -1.43
C ARG A 191 9.59 5.02 -0.04
N ASN A 192 9.25 4.00 0.70
CA ASN A 192 9.66 3.73 2.07
C ASN A 192 11.19 3.69 2.23
N VAL A 193 11.68 4.33 3.29
CA VAL A 193 13.11 4.50 3.60
C VAL A 193 13.89 3.18 3.70
N ILE A 194 13.27 2.09 4.20
CA ILE A 194 13.91 0.76 4.28
C ILE A 194 14.30 0.27 2.88
N GLY A 195 13.37 0.34 1.93
CA GLY A 195 13.63 -0.03 0.53
C GLY A 195 14.70 0.84 -0.13
N ILE A 196 14.69 2.15 0.14
CA ILE A 196 15.69 3.09 -0.36
C ILE A 196 17.08 2.73 0.17
N PHE A 197 17.22 2.51 1.48
CA PHE A 197 18.51 2.16 2.09
C PHE A 197 19.03 0.80 1.58
N MET A 198 18.14 -0.20 1.45
CA MET A 198 18.53 -1.49 0.87
C MET A 198 19.07 -1.33 -0.56
N ARG A 199 18.38 -0.58 -1.41
CA ARG A 199 18.84 -0.33 -2.77
C ARG A 199 20.19 0.37 -2.79
N GLN A 200 20.34 1.42 -1.98
CA GLN A 200 21.58 2.20 -1.93
C GLN A 200 22.76 1.29 -1.54
N LEU A 201 22.67 0.55 -0.44
CA LEU A 201 23.77 -0.32 -0.02
C LEU A 201 24.03 -1.48 -1.00
N LEU A 202 22.99 -2.06 -1.63
CA LEU A 202 23.19 -3.09 -2.65
C LEU A 202 23.89 -2.55 -3.89
N ASN A 203 23.71 -1.28 -4.21
CA ASN A 203 24.39 -0.58 -5.30
C ASN A 203 25.76 -0.01 -4.92
N ASN A 204 26.25 -0.25 -3.68
CA ASN A 204 27.45 0.35 -3.12
C ASN A 204 27.38 1.89 -3.05
N GLU A 205 26.17 2.43 -2.82
CA GLU A 205 25.90 3.84 -2.58
C GLU A 205 25.68 4.06 -1.07
N PRO A 206 26.12 5.20 -0.48
CA PRO A 206 25.82 5.51 0.91
C PRO A 206 24.32 5.72 1.12
N MET A 207 23.82 5.30 2.29
CA MET A 207 22.44 5.57 2.70
C MET A 207 22.26 7.09 2.92
N THR A 208 21.16 7.65 2.44
CA THR A 208 20.86 9.06 2.55
C THR A 208 19.93 9.35 3.71
N ILE A 209 20.44 9.97 4.78
CA ILE A 209 19.68 10.34 5.97
C ILE A 209 19.46 11.85 5.96
N PHE A 210 18.19 12.29 6.09
CA PHE A 210 17.84 13.70 6.22
C PHE A 210 17.85 14.10 7.70
N GLY A 211 18.56 15.20 8.03
CA GLY A 211 18.77 15.64 9.41
C GLY A 211 19.72 14.70 10.18
N ASP A 212 19.48 14.56 11.47
CA ASP A 212 20.29 13.72 12.38
C ASP A 212 19.86 12.25 12.42
N GLY A 213 18.73 11.91 11.79
CA GLY A 213 18.18 10.56 11.78
C GLY A 213 17.43 10.15 13.05
N LEU A 214 17.11 11.10 13.95
CA LEU A 214 16.38 10.83 15.19
C LEU A 214 14.86 10.89 15.03
N GLN A 215 14.35 11.30 13.88
CA GLN A 215 12.92 11.21 13.58
C GLN A 215 12.44 9.75 13.63
N THR A 216 11.27 9.54 14.24
CA THR A 216 10.73 8.19 14.47
C THR A 216 9.55 7.86 13.57
N ARG A 217 9.47 6.61 13.14
CA ARG A 217 8.33 6.04 12.41
C ARG A 217 8.04 4.65 12.93
N ALA A 218 6.77 4.28 12.92
CA ALA A 218 6.39 2.88 13.10
C ALA A 218 6.45 2.17 11.75
N PHE A 219 7.15 1.05 11.69
CA PHE A 219 7.31 0.25 10.48
C PHE A 219 6.61 -1.09 10.63
N THR A 220 5.86 -1.48 9.62
CA THR A 220 5.00 -2.65 9.63
C THR A 220 5.48 -3.69 8.63
N TYR A 221 5.77 -4.91 9.10
CA TYR A 221 6.13 -5.99 8.19
C TYR A 221 4.89 -6.50 7.45
N ILE A 222 5.04 -6.81 6.17
CA ILE A 222 3.92 -7.15 5.27
C ILE A 222 3.08 -8.33 5.75
N ASP A 223 3.69 -9.37 6.33
CA ASP A 223 2.97 -10.54 6.82
C ASP A 223 2.12 -10.26 8.06
N ASP A 224 2.31 -9.11 8.72
CA ASP A 224 1.49 -8.70 9.87
C ASP A 224 0.15 -8.07 9.43
N ILE A 225 0.02 -7.66 8.15
CA ILE A 225 -1.19 -6.97 7.66
C ILE A 225 -1.88 -7.68 6.49
N ALA A 226 -1.15 -8.31 5.58
CA ALA A 226 -1.74 -8.91 4.39
C ALA A 226 -2.75 -10.03 4.71
N PRO A 227 -2.52 -10.91 5.73
CA PRO A 227 -3.52 -11.90 6.13
C PRO A 227 -4.80 -11.25 6.68
N ILE A 228 -4.68 -10.16 7.46
CA ILE A 228 -5.82 -9.43 8.06
C ILE A 228 -6.66 -8.80 6.95
N ILE A 229 -6.03 -8.14 5.97
CA ILE A 229 -6.72 -7.56 4.82
C ILE A 229 -7.49 -8.65 4.06
N ALA A 230 -6.85 -9.80 3.80
CA ALA A 230 -7.48 -10.90 3.09
C ALA A 230 -8.63 -11.55 3.90
N GLU A 231 -8.47 -11.68 5.24
CA GLU A 231 -9.47 -12.31 6.12
C GLU A 231 -10.69 -11.41 6.35
N SER A 232 -10.58 -10.11 6.14
CA SER A 232 -11.63 -9.13 6.44
C SER A 232 -13.00 -9.45 5.82
N ILE A 233 -13.03 -10.12 4.68
CA ILE A 233 -14.29 -10.52 4.03
C ILE A 233 -15.05 -11.63 4.78
N ASN A 234 -14.38 -12.35 5.66
CA ASN A 234 -14.96 -13.43 6.49
C ASN A 234 -15.35 -12.95 7.88
N VAL A 235 -14.96 -11.73 8.27
CA VAL A 235 -15.21 -11.16 9.60
C VAL A 235 -16.37 -10.16 9.53
N PRO A 236 -17.55 -10.46 10.11
CA PRO A 236 -18.74 -9.59 10.01
C PRO A 236 -18.52 -8.19 10.58
N ASP A 237 -17.74 -8.06 11.66
CA ASP A 237 -17.50 -6.78 12.34
C ASP A 237 -16.62 -5.80 11.54
N THR A 238 -16.17 -6.21 10.35
CA THR A 238 -15.46 -5.32 9.41
C THR A 238 -16.36 -4.62 8.41
N VAL A 239 -17.64 -5.00 8.34
CA VAL A 239 -18.59 -4.44 7.39
C VAL A 239 -18.76 -2.95 7.63
N ASN A 240 -18.52 -2.14 6.59
CA ASN A 240 -18.64 -0.67 6.61
C ASN A 240 -17.79 0.00 7.69
N GLN A 241 -16.60 -0.56 7.94
CA GLN A 241 -15.67 -0.06 8.93
C GLN A 241 -14.37 0.43 8.32
N VAL A 242 -13.72 1.34 9.04
CA VAL A 242 -12.37 1.83 8.78
C VAL A 242 -11.45 1.34 9.90
N PHE A 243 -10.26 0.85 9.56
CA PHE A 243 -9.26 0.39 10.52
C PHE A 243 -7.88 0.97 10.21
N ASN A 244 -7.23 1.52 11.22
CA ASN A 244 -5.79 1.67 11.18
C ASN A 244 -5.14 0.28 11.28
N ILE A 245 -4.11 0.03 10.47
CA ILE A 245 -3.44 -1.26 10.45
C ILE A 245 -1.92 -1.08 10.36
N GLY A 246 -1.20 -1.72 11.29
CA GLY A 246 0.25 -1.62 11.32
C GLY A 246 0.87 -1.96 12.67
N SER A 247 2.12 -1.53 12.88
CA SER A 247 2.86 -1.70 14.13
C SER A 247 2.74 -0.47 15.02
N GLU A 248 2.68 -0.67 16.33
CA GLU A 248 2.77 0.40 17.34
C GLU A 248 4.21 0.66 17.81
N THR A 249 5.15 -0.20 17.39
CA THR A 249 6.56 -0.04 17.73
C THR A 249 7.23 0.90 16.74
N PHE A 250 7.83 1.96 17.25
CA PHE A 250 8.53 2.93 16.43
C PHE A 250 10.05 2.83 16.60
N SER A 251 10.76 3.20 15.55
CA SER A 251 12.22 3.26 15.52
C SER A 251 12.70 4.51 14.82
N THR A 252 13.91 4.95 15.18
CA THR A 252 14.57 6.07 14.50
C THR A 252 15.08 5.64 13.12
N VAL A 253 15.21 6.60 12.22
CA VAL A 253 15.83 6.36 10.89
C VAL A 253 17.27 5.87 11.04
N LYS A 254 17.98 6.31 12.08
CA LYS A 254 19.34 5.86 12.42
C LYS A 254 19.37 4.38 12.82
N GLU A 255 18.43 3.92 13.66
CA GLU A 255 18.29 2.50 13.99
C GLU A 255 18.00 1.66 12.76
N ILE A 256 17.07 2.12 11.90
CA ILE A 256 16.75 1.47 10.63
C ILE A 256 18.00 1.33 9.74
N SER A 257 18.79 2.38 9.60
CA SER A 257 20.00 2.34 8.76
C SER A 257 21.01 1.30 9.27
N THR A 258 21.15 1.17 10.59
CA THR A 258 22.02 0.16 11.20
C THR A 258 21.49 -1.27 10.96
N LEU A 259 20.18 -1.48 11.12
CA LEU A 259 19.57 -2.79 10.88
C LEU A 259 19.66 -3.21 9.41
N VAL A 260 19.46 -2.28 8.47
CA VAL A 260 19.59 -2.56 7.03
C VAL A 260 21.02 -2.92 6.66
N SER A 261 22.01 -2.20 7.19
CA SER A 261 23.43 -2.49 7.01
C SER A 261 23.77 -3.91 7.47
N SER A 262 23.32 -4.27 8.68
CA SER A 262 23.52 -5.62 9.25
C SER A 262 22.81 -6.70 8.41
N ALA A 263 21.56 -6.48 8.00
CA ALA A 263 20.78 -7.45 7.22
C ALA A 263 21.36 -7.76 5.84
N LEU A 264 22.06 -6.78 5.25
CA LEU A 264 22.73 -6.93 3.95
C LEU A 264 24.18 -7.42 4.06
N ASP A 265 24.71 -7.61 5.26
CA ASP A 265 26.11 -7.94 5.49
C ASP A 265 27.06 -6.89 4.86
N ARG A 266 26.70 -5.60 4.96
CA ARG A 266 27.46 -4.48 4.41
C ARG A 266 27.98 -3.57 5.51
N PRO A 267 29.15 -2.93 5.33
CA PRO A 267 29.60 -1.89 6.24
C PRO A 267 28.57 -0.78 6.35
N TYR A 268 28.46 -0.19 7.53
CA TYR A 268 27.62 1.00 7.69
C TYR A 268 28.22 2.14 6.88
N ASP A 269 27.44 2.66 5.93
CA ASP A 269 27.80 3.78 5.07
C ASP A 269 26.61 4.71 4.90
N ALA A 270 26.67 5.94 5.40
CA ALA A 270 25.59 6.88 5.36
C ALA A 270 26.10 8.33 5.24
N ILE A 271 25.37 9.13 4.47
CA ILE A 271 25.56 10.59 4.38
C ILE A 271 24.35 11.31 4.97
N HIS A 272 24.60 12.41 5.66
CA HIS A 272 23.55 13.25 6.22
C HIS A 272 23.32 14.45 5.30
N LEU A 273 22.07 14.63 4.89
CA LEU A 273 21.63 15.78 4.10
C LEU A 273 20.84 16.76 4.99
N LYS A 274 20.57 17.95 4.44
CA LYS A 274 19.76 18.96 5.11
C LYS A 274 18.41 18.37 5.53
N GLU A 275 17.98 18.70 6.74
CA GLU A 275 16.69 18.30 7.28
C GLU A 275 15.52 18.72 6.36
N ARG A 276 14.52 17.86 6.23
CA ARG A 276 13.28 18.15 5.52
C ARG A 276 12.20 18.60 6.51
N THR A 277 11.26 19.41 6.05
CA THR A 277 10.04 19.70 6.79
C THR A 277 9.14 18.47 6.70
N GLU A 278 9.11 17.67 7.75
CA GLU A 278 8.26 16.48 7.86
C GLU A 278 7.83 16.26 9.30
N THR A 279 6.73 15.51 9.49
CA THR A 279 6.25 15.17 10.84
C THR A 279 7.32 14.36 11.58
N THR A 280 7.72 14.83 12.77
CA THR A 280 8.79 14.19 13.57
C THR A 280 8.38 12.81 14.06
N HIS A 281 7.10 12.65 14.47
CA HIS A 281 6.54 11.40 14.99
C HIS A 281 5.21 11.09 14.30
N ALA A 282 5.08 9.91 13.69
CA ALA A 282 3.85 9.47 13.05
C ALA A 282 3.58 8.00 13.39
N TYR A 283 2.52 7.73 14.15
CA TYR A 283 2.01 6.40 14.50
C TYR A 283 0.53 6.44 14.86
N CYS A 284 -0.14 5.30 14.72
CA CYS A 284 -1.56 5.16 14.97
C CYS A 284 -1.85 4.21 16.15
N SER A 285 -3.02 4.38 16.79
CA SER A 285 -3.62 3.32 17.61
C SER A 285 -4.24 2.26 16.70
N HIS A 286 -4.14 1.00 17.12
CA HIS A 286 -4.76 -0.15 16.48
C HIS A 286 -5.77 -0.84 17.42
N ASP A 287 -6.28 -0.14 18.44
CA ASP A 287 -7.18 -0.72 19.45
C ASP A 287 -8.49 -1.21 18.84
N LYS A 288 -9.01 -0.49 17.82
CA LYS A 288 -10.19 -0.94 17.08
C LYS A 288 -9.93 -2.25 16.32
N LEU A 289 -8.78 -2.36 15.67
CA LEU A 289 -8.38 -3.58 14.95
C LEU A 289 -8.26 -4.78 15.91
N LYS A 290 -7.63 -4.58 17.08
CA LYS A 290 -7.46 -5.61 18.13
C LYS A 290 -8.78 -6.11 18.73
N GLN A 291 -9.84 -5.33 18.67
CA GLN A 291 -11.17 -5.75 19.15
C GLN A 291 -11.87 -6.70 18.17
N VAL A 292 -11.49 -6.65 16.89
CA VAL A 292 -12.13 -7.38 15.80
C VAL A 292 -11.32 -8.60 15.35
N PHE A 293 -9.99 -8.49 15.41
CA PHE A 293 -9.07 -9.55 14.98
C PHE A 293 -8.22 -10.05 16.15
N ASP A 294 -8.08 -11.38 16.24
CA ASP A 294 -7.07 -11.99 17.10
C ASP A 294 -5.69 -11.83 16.44
N LEU A 295 -4.96 -10.81 16.88
CA LEU A 295 -3.70 -10.45 16.26
C LEU A 295 -2.54 -11.24 16.84
N ASP A 296 -1.74 -11.86 15.98
CA ASP A 296 -0.45 -12.39 16.36
C ASP A 296 0.49 -11.27 16.87
N LYS A 297 1.54 -11.67 17.57
CA LYS A 297 2.61 -10.72 17.95
C LYS A 297 3.24 -10.16 16.68
N PRO A 298 3.36 -8.82 16.57
CA PRO A 298 3.98 -8.20 15.39
C PRO A 298 5.40 -8.72 15.18
N THR A 299 5.78 -8.89 13.93
CA THR A 299 7.12 -9.30 13.53
C THR A 299 8.15 -8.29 14.06
N PRO A 300 9.15 -8.71 14.87
CA PRO A 300 10.19 -7.81 15.32
C PRO A 300 10.90 -7.16 14.12
N LEU A 301 11.16 -5.86 14.22
CA LEU A 301 11.71 -5.06 13.12
C LEU A 301 13.01 -5.67 12.54
N GLU A 302 13.93 -6.10 13.40
CA GLU A 302 15.17 -6.77 13.00
C GLU A 302 14.88 -8.04 12.16
N THR A 303 13.91 -8.85 12.60
CA THR A 303 13.51 -10.08 11.89
C THR A 303 12.91 -9.75 10.51
N GLY A 304 12.04 -8.77 10.43
CA GLY A 304 11.43 -8.37 9.17
C GLY A 304 12.44 -7.76 8.19
N ILE A 305 13.33 -6.89 8.68
CA ILE A 305 14.42 -6.30 7.87
C ILE A 305 15.38 -7.39 7.39
N LYS A 306 15.71 -8.37 8.24
CA LYS A 306 16.54 -9.50 7.83
C LYS A 306 15.88 -10.33 6.72
N LYS A 307 14.61 -10.70 6.87
CA LYS A 307 13.86 -11.43 5.82
C LYS A 307 13.85 -10.66 4.49
N MET A 308 13.57 -9.35 4.54
CA MET A 308 13.58 -8.50 3.36
C MET A 308 14.99 -8.36 2.77
N GLY A 309 16.04 -8.25 3.59
CA GLY A 309 17.44 -8.19 3.16
C GLY A 309 17.89 -9.48 2.47
N ASP A 310 17.54 -10.64 3.04
CA ASP A 310 17.86 -11.95 2.44
C ASP A 310 17.18 -12.15 1.08
N TRP A 311 15.96 -11.62 0.90
CA TRP A 311 15.30 -11.57 -0.39
C TRP A 311 15.97 -10.57 -1.34
N ALA A 312 16.26 -9.36 -0.86
CA ALA A 312 16.82 -8.30 -1.69
C ALA A 312 18.21 -8.65 -2.27
N LYS A 313 19.03 -9.41 -1.51
CA LYS A 313 20.34 -9.93 -1.98
C LYS A 313 20.22 -10.88 -3.17
N GLN A 314 19.06 -11.49 -3.40
CA GLN A 314 18.82 -12.40 -4.55
C GLN A 314 18.36 -11.67 -5.82
N LEU A 315 18.03 -10.39 -5.71
CA LEU A 315 17.58 -9.60 -6.84
C LEU A 315 18.77 -9.19 -7.74
N PRO A 316 18.54 -9.03 -9.05
CA PRO A 316 19.54 -8.40 -9.91
C PRO A 316 19.76 -6.95 -9.49
N PHE A 317 20.82 -6.33 -10.02
CA PHE A 317 21.12 -4.92 -9.80
C PHE A 317 19.87 -4.03 -9.97
N GLN A 318 19.61 -3.18 -8.97
CA GLN A 318 18.41 -2.34 -8.90
C GLN A 318 18.73 -0.88 -9.25
N SER A 319 18.80 -0.56 -10.54
CA SER A 319 18.85 0.86 -10.96
C SER A 319 17.60 1.59 -10.49
N PRO A 320 17.72 2.80 -9.93
CA PRO A 320 16.55 3.62 -9.63
C PRO A 320 15.78 3.91 -10.91
N THR A 321 14.46 3.86 -10.81
CA THR A 321 13.56 4.27 -11.90
C THR A 321 12.79 5.49 -11.43
N PRO A 322 13.31 6.70 -11.66
CA PRO A 322 12.62 7.92 -11.27
C PRO A 322 11.34 8.11 -12.08
N PHE A 323 10.38 8.81 -11.51
CA PHE A 323 9.17 9.18 -12.22
C PHE A 323 9.49 10.21 -13.30
N THR A 324 9.07 9.96 -14.53
CA THR A 324 9.47 10.75 -15.69
C THR A 324 8.51 11.89 -16.03
N ASN A 325 7.22 11.76 -15.68
CA ASN A 325 6.20 12.72 -16.05
C ASN A 325 5.95 13.75 -14.95
N ILE A 326 6.99 14.44 -14.50
CA ILE A 326 6.87 15.50 -13.50
C ILE A 326 6.11 16.69 -14.11
N GLU A 327 5.01 17.08 -13.48
CA GLU A 327 4.12 18.17 -13.94
C GLU A 327 4.57 19.54 -13.41
N ILE A 328 5.12 19.57 -12.18
CA ILE A 328 5.64 20.79 -11.52
C ILE A 328 7.10 20.55 -11.20
N LYS A 329 8.00 21.27 -11.91
CA LYS A 329 9.45 21.02 -11.87
C LYS A 329 10.23 21.92 -10.93
N PHE A 330 9.60 22.63 -10.02
CA PHE A 330 10.24 23.54 -9.07
C PHE A 330 9.78 23.29 -7.64
N GLY A 331 10.62 23.69 -6.66
CA GLY A 331 10.30 23.58 -5.23
C GLY A 331 10.45 22.20 -4.63
N GLY A 332 10.96 21.23 -5.38
CA GLY A 332 11.24 19.87 -4.88
C GLY A 332 12.59 19.77 -4.18
N PRO A 333 12.82 18.64 -3.47
CA PRO A 333 14.14 18.38 -2.89
C PRO A 333 15.23 18.31 -3.97
N GLU A 334 16.39 18.91 -3.71
CA GLU A 334 17.54 18.89 -4.63
C GLU A 334 17.93 17.46 -5.07
N SER A 335 17.77 16.48 -4.16
CA SER A 335 18.06 15.08 -4.44
C SER A 335 17.15 14.41 -5.49
N TRP A 336 16.07 15.07 -5.92
CA TRP A 336 15.15 14.54 -6.93
C TRP A 336 15.47 14.99 -8.35
N ASN A 337 16.34 16.00 -8.51
CA ASN A 337 16.74 16.54 -9.82
C ASN A 337 15.54 16.81 -10.75
N LEU A 338 14.51 17.48 -10.23
CA LEU A 338 13.24 17.72 -10.96
C LEU A 338 13.43 18.61 -12.20
N ASP A 339 14.53 19.36 -12.27
CA ASP A 339 14.84 20.32 -13.35
C ASP A 339 15.54 19.67 -14.56
N SER A 340 15.81 18.36 -14.53
CA SER A 340 16.52 17.63 -15.59
C SER A 340 15.59 17.05 -16.66
#